data_3089333fdf4bb3463f55261850251348
#
_entry.id   3089333fdf4bb3463f55261850251348
#
_cell.length_a   1.000
_cell.length_b   1.000
_cell.length_c   1.000
_cell.angle_alpha   90.00
_cell.angle_beta   90.00
_cell.angle_gamma   90.00
#
_symmetry.space_group_name_H-M   'P 1'
#
loop_
_entity.id
_entity.type
_entity.pdbx_description
1 polymer ?
#
loop_
_entity_poly.entity_id
_entity_poly.type
_entity_poly.pdbx_seq_one_letter_code
_entity_poly.pdbx_strand_id
1 'polypeptide(L)'
;MWVFSISRYNALVFIDECHATGFLGETGRGTEEYFGMKGRVDIINSTLGKALGGAAGGYTTGNKELISLLRQRARPYLFSNSLPPPVVACASQVRIESN
;
A
#
# COMPACT_ATOMS: atom_id res chain seq x y z
N MET A 1 7.61 -19.55 1.42
CA MET A 1 8.79 -19.86 2.25
C MET A 1 9.21 -18.72 3.17
N TRP A 2 9.31 -17.48 2.71
CA TRP A 2 9.72 -16.32 3.53
C TRP A 2 8.77 -15.96 4.68
N VAL A 3 7.45 -16.02 4.47
CA VAL A 3 6.44 -15.64 5.49
C VAL A 3 6.50 -16.54 6.73
N PHE A 4 6.80 -17.84 6.56
CA PHE A 4 6.98 -18.74 7.70
C PHE A 4 8.19 -18.38 8.58
N SER A 5 9.27 -17.93 7.97
CA SER A 5 10.46 -17.48 8.69
C SER A 5 10.19 -16.19 9.48
N ILE A 6 9.44 -15.27 8.93
CA ILE A 6 9.09 -13.98 9.56
C ILE A 6 8.24 -14.21 10.81
N SER A 7 7.20 -15.04 10.72
CA SER A 7 6.36 -15.40 11.88
C SER A 7 7.16 -16.06 13.02
N ARG A 8 8.19 -16.82 12.69
CA ARG A 8 9.07 -17.47 13.68
C ARG A 8 9.87 -16.46 14.51
N TYR A 9 10.20 -15.31 13.93
CA TYR A 9 11.00 -14.28 14.60
C TYR A 9 10.18 -13.09 15.10
N ASN A 10 8.86 -13.15 15.00
CA ASN A 10 7.95 -12.05 15.35
C ASN A 10 8.37 -10.72 14.71
N ALA A 11 8.78 -10.77 13.45
CA ALA A 11 9.23 -9.62 12.68
C ALA A 11 8.06 -9.02 11.91
N LEU A 12 8.07 -7.70 11.70
CA LEU A 12 7.13 -7.01 10.83
C LEU A 12 7.44 -7.29 9.36
N VAL A 13 6.38 -7.45 8.59
CA VAL A 13 6.46 -7.63 7.13
C VAL A 13 6.15 -6.32 6.45
N PHE A 14 7.14 -5.77 5.77
CA PHE A 14 6.98 -4.62 4.88
C PHE A 14 7.17 -5.09 3.44
N ILE A 15 6.22 -4.78 2.56
CA ILE A 15 6.34 -5.08 1.14
C ILE A 15 6.14 -3.85 0.26
N ASP A 16 6.84 -3.83 -0.86
CA ASP A 16 6.58 -2.90 -1.96
C ASP A 16 5.66 -3.57 -2.98
N GLU A 17 4.50 -2.98 -3.18
CA GLU A 17 3.43 -3.46 -4.07
C GLU A 17 3.31 -2.63 -5.36
N CYS A 18 4.30 -1.79 -5.67
CA CYS A 18 4.22 -0.85 -6.79
C CYS A 18 3.98 -1.51 -8.15
N HIS A 19 4.38 -2.77 -8.32
CA HIS A 19 4.14 -3.57 -9.53
C HIS A 19 3.12 -4.70 -9.32
N ALA A 20 2.41 -4.72 -8.20
CA ALA A 20 1.46 -5.77 -7.86
C ALA A 20 0.04 -5.24 -7.64
N THR A 21 -0.14 -4.15 -6.91
CA THR A 21 -1.45 -3.53 -6.67
C THR A 21 -2.10 -3.08 -7.98
N GLY A 22 -3.33 -3.49 -8.20
CA GLY A 22 -4.11 -3.23 -9.42
C GLY A 22 -3.84 -4.22 -10.55
N PHE A 23 -2.93 -5.17 -10.36
CA PHE A 23 -2.51 -6.10 -11.41
C PHE A 23 -2.47 -7.57 -10.97
N LEU A 24 -1.84 -7.85 -9.81
CA LEU A 24 -1.61 -9.20 -9.34
C LEU A 24 -2.80 -9.70 -8.49
N GLY A 25 -3.11 -11.00 -8.63
CA GLY A 25 -4.26 -11.62 -7.99
C GLY A 25 -5.52 -11.63 -8.87
N GLU A 26 -6.51 -12.41 -8.50
CA GLU A 26 -7.76 -12.60 -9.27
C GLU A 26 -8.56 -11.29 -9.39
N THR A 27 -8.56 -10.48 -8.35
CA THR A 27 -9.24 -9.17 -8.31
C THR A 27 -8.28 -7.98 -8.30
N GLY A 28 -6.98 -8.22 -8.60
CA GLY A 28 -5.96 -7.17 -8.65
C GLY A 28 -5.57 -6.60 -7.29
N ARG A 29 -5.81 -7.33 -6.21
CA ARG A 29 -5.50 -6.88 -4.84
C ARG A 29 -4.05 -7.09 -4.40
N GLY A 30 -3.20 -7.55 -5.31
CA GLY A 30 -1.77 -7.62 -5.10
C GLY A 30 -1.27 -8.95 -4.57
N THR A 31 -0.09 -8.92 -4.00
CA THR A 31 0.68 -10.12 -3.61
C THR A 31 -0.02 -10.94 -2.54
N GLU A 32 -0.65 -10.34 -1.56
CA GLU A 32 -1.38 -11.06 -0.51
C GLU A 32 -2.52 -11.92 -1.09
N GLU A 33 -3.25 -11.38 -2.07
CA GLU A 33 -4.31 -12.12 -2.75
C GLU A 33 -3.72 -13.24 -3.60
N TYR A 34 -2.70 -12.95 -4.39
CA TYR A 34 -2.07 -13.92 -5.28
C TYR A 34 -1.55 -15.16 -4.55
N PHE A 35 -0.99 -14.98 -3.35
CA PHE A 35 -0.47 -16.08 -2.53
C PHE A 35 -1.47 -16.61 -1.50
N GLY A 36 -2.71 -16.12 -1.44
CA GLY A 36 -3.69 -16.51 -0.44
C GLY A 36 -3.28 -16.16 1.00
N MET A 37 -2.53 -15.06 1.18
CA MET A 37 -1.93 -14.65 2.45
C MET A 37 -2.53 -13.37 3.02
N LYS A 38 -3.78 -13.13 2.78
CA LYS A 38 -4.47 -11.91 3.22
C LYS A 38 -4.30 -11.65 4.72
N GLY A 39 -3.89 -10.43 5.06
CA GLY A 39 -3.69 -9.99 6.44
C GLY A 39 -2.38 -10.46 7.07
N ARG A 40 -1.42 -10.93 6.27
CA ARG A 40 -0.09 -11.36 6.74
C ARG A 40 0.98 -10.30 6.57
N VAL A 41 0.67 -9.23 5.89
CA VAL A 41 1.57 -8.10 5.68
C VAL A 41 1.16 -6.96 6.61
N ASP A 42 2.14 -6.44 7.35
CA ASP A 42 1.90 -5.37 8.33
C ASP A 42 1.91 -3.99 7.65
N ILE A 43 2.79 -3.82 6.67
CA ILE A 43 3.00 -2.55 5.98
C ILE A 43 3.08 -2.78 4.48
N ILE A 44 2.22 -2.10 3.74
CA ILE A 44 2.23 -2.11 2.28
C ILE A 44 2.56 -0.70 1.78
N ASN A 45 3.57 -0.62 0.94
CA ASN A 45 3.89 0.59 0.19
C ASN A 45 3.56 0.39 -1.29
N SER A 46 2.90 1.35 -1.90
CA SER A 46 2.50 1.22 -3.29
C SER A 46 2.40 2.58 -4.00
N THR A 47 2.05 2.57 -5.28
CA THR A 47 2.04 3.74 -6.14
C THR A 47 0.65 3.98 -6.73
N LEU A 48 0.37 5.24 -7.05
CA LEU A 48 -0.82 5.68 -7.78
C LEU A 48 -0.53 5.95 -9.28
N GLY A 49 0.68 5.69 -9.73
CA GLY A 49 1.12 6.04 -11.08
C GLY A 49 1.51 4.84 -11.95
N LYS A 50 0.92 3.67 -11.70
CA LYS A 50 1.16 2.45 -12.51
C LYS A 50 -0.17 1.77 -12.86
N ALA A 51 -0.34 0.49 -12.51
CA ALA A 51 -1.58 -0.24 -12.78
C ALA A 51 -2.78 0.42 -12.07
N LEU A 52 -2.60 0.93 -10.86
CA LEU A 52 -3.57 1.81 -10.23
C LEU A 52 -3.40 3.23 -10.80
N GLY A 53 -4.18 3.56 -11.79
CA GLY A 53 -4.03 4.77 -12.63
C GLY A 53 -4.51 6.07 -11.98
N GLY A 54 -3.98 6.44 -10.82
CA GLY A 54 -4.38 7.66 -10.10
C GLY A 54 -3.63 8.94 -10.49
N ALA A 55 -2.75 8.90 -11.46
CA ALA A 55 -1.91 9.95 -12.01
C ALA A 55 -0.47 9.95 -11.45
N ALA A 56 -0.24 10.17 -10.18
CA ALA A 56 1.11 10.27 -9.61
C ALA A 56 1.11 10.05 -8.10
N GLY A 57 2.30 9.76 -7.56
CA GLY A 57 2.52 9.65 -6.13
C GLY A 57 2.45 8.23 -5.61
N GLY A 58 2.62 8.11 -4.30
CA GLY A 58 2.60 6.84 -3.61
C GLY A 58 1.84 6.92 -2.29
N TYR A 59 1.61 5.76 -1.71
CA TYR A 59 0.95 5.65 -0.43
C TYR A 59 1.52 4.49 0.39
N THR A 60 1.38 4.61 1.69
CA THR A 60 1.67 3.53 2.63
C THR A 60 0.38 3.18 3.38
N THR A 61 0.09 1.91 3.51
CA THR A 61 -1.06 1.41 4.27
C THR A 61 -0.61 0.32 5.25
N GLY A 62 -1.40 0.15 6.31
CA GLY A 62 -1.18 -0.80 7.39
C GLY A 62 -2.25 -0.64 8.45
N ASN A 63 -2.01 -1.14 9.66
CA ASN A 63 -2.95 -0.96 10.75
C ASN A 63 -3.11 0.52 11.15
N LYS A 64 -4.23 0.83 11.81
CA LYS A 64 -4.61 2.20 12.16
C LYS A 64 -3.58 2.90 13.04
N GLU A 65 -3.02 2.18 13.99
CA GLU A 65 -2.03 2.70 14.94
C GLU A 65 -0.73 3.08 14.23
N LEU A 66 -0.26 2.21 13.32
CA LEU A 66 0.90 2.49 12.49
C LEU A 66 0.68 3.73 11.62
N ILE A 67 -0.46 3.81 10.93
CA ILE A 67 -0.75 4.95 10.05
C ILE A 67 -0.88 6.25 10.87
N SER A 68 -1.46 6.20 12.05
CA SER A 68 -1.50 7.34 12.96
C SER A 68 -0.09 7.78 13.37
N LEU A 69 0.79 6.84 13.68
CA LEU A 69 2.19 7.13 14.00
C LEU A 69 2.92 7.76 12.81
N LEU A 70 2.78 7.19 11.61
CA LEU A 70 3.42 7.71 10.40
C LEU A 70 2.98 9.14 10.08
N ARG A 71 1.71 9.47 10.25
CA ARG A 71 1.20 10.83 10.05
C ARG A 71 1.83 11.86 10.99
N GLN A 72 2.33 11.43 12.15
CA GLN A 72 2.98 12.30 13.14
C GLN A 72 4.51 12.27 13.06
N ARG A 73 5.10 11.30 12.37
CA ARG A 73 6.55 11.04 12.41
C ARG A 73 7.22 10.92 11.06
N ALA A 74 6.49 10.62 10.00
CA ALA A 74 7.06 10.46 8.67
C ALA A 74 7.52 11.81 8.11
N ARG A 75 8.82 12.03 8.10
CA ARG A 75 9.41 13.31 7.67
C ARG A 75 9.06 13.71 6.24
N PRO A 76 9.04 12.82 5.24
CA PRO A 76 8.60 13.20 3.90
C PRO A 76 7.19 13.75 3.87
N TYR A 77 6.26 13.11 4.59
CA TYR A 77 4.88 13.57 4.70
C TYR A 77 4.74 14.92 5.41
N LEU A 78 5.47 15.12 6.51
CA LEU A 78 5.35 16.31 7.34
C LEU A 78 6.07 17.53 6.75
N PHE A 79 7.23 17.33 6.11
CA PHE A 79 8.15 18.42 5.79
C PHE A 79 8.52 18.55 4.32
N SER A 80 8.27 17.52 3.50
CA SER A 80 8.63 17.57 2.08
C SER A 80 7.40 17.72 1.19
N ASN A 81 6.68 16.63 0.97
CA ASN A 81 5.56 16.59 0.03
C ASN A 81 4.43 15.68 0.53
N SER A 82 3.23 16.23 0.56
CA SER A 82 2.00 15.45 0.53
C SER A 82 1.41 15.45 -0.89
N LEU A 83 0.53 14.49 -1.18
CA LEU A 83 -0.10 14.43 -2.50
C LEU A 83 -1.00 15.68 -2.72
N PRO A 84 -0.94 16.30 -3.91
CA PRO A 84 -1.86 17.37 -4.27
C PRO A 84 -3.32 16.90 -4.23
N PRO A 85 -4.26 17.74 -3.76
CA PRO A 85 -5.68 17.38 -3.68
C PRO A 85 -6.29 16.83 -4.98
N PRO A 86 -5.97 17.35 -6.17
CA PRO A 86 -6.48 16.79 -7.43
C PRO A 86 -6.03 15.36 -7.70
N VAL A 87 -4.80 15.01 -7.32
CA VAL A 87 -4.26 13.65 -7.45
C VAL A 87 -5.00 12.70 -6.52
N VAL A 88 -5.22 13.11 -5.28
CA VAL A 88 -5.97 12.32 -4.30
C VAL A 88 -7.41 12.11 -4.76
N ALA A 89 -8.07 13.13 -5.28
CA ALA A 89 -9.43 13.05 -5.81
C ALA A 89 -9.51 12.05 -6.99
N CYS A 90 -8.59 12.14 -7.94
CA CYS A 90 -8.50 11.23 -9.07
C CYS A 90 -8.29 9.77 -8.62
N ALA A 91 -7.34 9.53 -7.73
CA ALA A 91 -7.07 8.19 -7.21
C ALA A 91 -8.25 7.60 -6.43
N SER A 92 -8.98 8.43 -5.70
CA SER A 92 -10.18 8.01 -4.97
C SER A 92 -11.31 7.59 -5.91
N GLN A 93 -11.49 8.31 -7.02
CA GLN A 93 -12.50 7.99 -8.04
C GLN A 93 -12.19 6.67 -8.73
N VAL A 94 -10.96 6.44 -9.16
CA VAL A 94 -10.53 5.18 -9.78
C VAL A 94 -10.79 3.98 -8.86
N ARG A 95 -10.55 4.14 -7.57
CA ARG A 95 -10.82 3.08 -6.59
C ARG A 95 -12.30 2.75 -6.44
N ILE A 96 -13.19 3.75 -6.56
CA ILE A 96 -14.65 3.55 -6.47
C ILE A 96 -15.16 2.79 -7.70
N GLU A 97 -14.65 3.11 -8.88
CA GLU A 97 -15.09 2.49 -10.14
C GLU A 97 -14.55 1.07 -10.34
N SER A 98 -13.47 0.70 -9.66
CA SER A 98 -12.85 -0.64 -9.75
C SER A 98 -13.38 -1.67 -8.74
N ASN A 99 -14.35 -1.31 -7.90
CA ASN A 99 -15.04 -2.21 -6.98
C ASN A 99 -16.43 -2.56 -7.49
#